data_7a5e48f6e9e54d7b0c48a9fe8589c133
#
_entry.id   7a5e48f6e9e54d7b0c48a9fe8589c133
#
_cell.length_a   1.000
_cell.length_b   1.000
_cell.length_c   1.000
_cell.angle_alpha   90.00
_cell.angle_beta   90.00
_cell.angle_gamma   90.00
#
_symmetry.space_group_name_H-M   'P 1'
#
loop_
_entity.id
_entity.type
_entity.pdbx_description
1 polymer ?
#
loop_
_entity_poly.entity_id
_entity_poly.type
_entity_poly.pdbx_seq_one_letter_code
_entity_poly.pdbx_strand_id
1 'polypeptide(L)'
;MILRHALMLGALALLPAFQSPALAAQTYTLTGDDVAIWDPAGEVRMEAATGNAVEVVVTLQGKDAGDVTVSDKALGSRPTLRVLYSGHTIIYPPMGRWSNSNTTIRDDGTWGDHVNGWSGHRLTVKGSGSGTEAWADIVVRVPKGRRVSVYSIAGSAEIRNVDGKVSFDGGSGGAQAENCRGTLSLDLGSGGVEVNGFRGELNVDTGSGSVKVNDVNGPSVRLDTGSGGVTGDGIVTDDLLVDTGSGSVELSRVDARRAKVDTGSGGVEMGLLTSTPDLDIDTGSGSVRVSLPTTLSARLHIETGSGGIRSELPMTIDEKDEGILRGTAGGGAGRLHVETGSGGVSLLAANLPAPATGKASKPR
;
A
#
# COMPACT_ATOMS: atom_id res chain seq x y z
N MET A 1 -37.02 -57.86 -14.89
CA MET A 1 -36.08 -57.25 -15.86
C MET A 1 -35.44 -56.07 -15.16
N ILE A 2 -34.26 -56.34 -14.53
CA ILE A 2 -33.60 -55.43 -13.58
C ILE A 2 -32.42 -54.81 -14.35
N LEU A 3 -32.47 -53.51 -14.56
CA LEU A 3 -31.43 -52.75 -15.26
C LEU A 3 -30.38 -52.31 -14.23
N ARG A 4 -29.17 -52.86 -14.32
CA ARG A 4 -28.00 -52.46 -13.50
C ARG A 4 -27.32 -51.26 -14.15
N HIS A 5 -27.29 -50.12 -13.45
CA HIS A 5 -26.45 -49.00 -13.80
C HIS A 5 -25.04 -49.18 -13.24
N ALA A 6 -24.07 -49.29 -14.10
CA ALA A 6 -22.66 -49.29 -13.73
C ALA A 6 -22.19 -47.83 -13.53
N LEU A 7 -21.77 -47.50 -12.31
CA LEU A 7 -21.06 -46.28 -12.01
C LEU A 7 -19.60 -46.40 -12.47
N MET A 8 -19.19 -45.66 -13.48
CA MET A 8 -17.77 -45.46 -13.79
C MET A 8 -17.18 -44.44 -12.83
N LEU A 9 -16.36 -44.86 -11.88
CA LEU A 9 -15.47 -43.97 -11.15
C LEU A 9 -14.30 -43.57 -12.06
N GLY A 10 -14.29 -42.33 -12.53
CA GLY A 10 -13.14 -41.71 -13.16
C GLY A 10 -12.09 -41.41 -12.10
N ALA A 11 -10.97 -42.11 -12.12
CA ALA A 11 -9.80 -41.78 -11.32
C ALA A 11 -9.16 -40.51 -11.87
N LEU A 12 -9.32 -39.40 -11.14
CA LEU A 12 -8.60 -38.14 -11.39
C LEU A 12 -7.13 -38.37 -10.97
N ALA A 13 -6.25 -38.62 -11.93
CA ALA A 13 -4.83 -38.69 -11.67
C ALA A 13 -4.32 -37.29 -11.31
N LEU A 14 -4.06 -37.06 -10.03
CA LEU A 14 -3.28 -35.91 -9.56
C LEU A 14 -1.85 -36.07 -10.11
N LEU A 15 -1.51 -35.28 -11.11
CA LEU A 15 -0.13 -35.13 -11.54
C LEU A 15 0.64 -34.48 -10.37
N PRO A 16 1.78 -35.05 -9.94
CA PRO A 16 2.61 -34.38 -8.94
C PRO A 16 3.12 -33.07 -9.56
N ALA A 17 2.84 -31.96 -8.89
CA ALA A 17 3.50 -30.67 -9.18
C ALA A 17 5.00 -30.90 -8.92
N PHE A 18 5.83 -30.87 -9.96
CA PHE A 18 7.29 -30.85 -9.82
C PHE A 18 7.66 -29.52 -9.14
N GLN A 19 7.73 -29.52 -7.82
CA GLN A 19 8.40 -28.44 -7.08
C GLN A 19 9.90 -28.71 -7.25
N SER A 20 10.60 -27.75 -7.85
CA SER A 20 12.07 -27.73 -7.86
C SER A 20 12.55 -27.77 -6.41
N PRO A 21 13.58 -28.56 -6.08
CA PRO A 21 14.07 -28.63 -4.72
C PRO A 21 14.60 -27.27 -4.28
N ALA A 22 14.02 -26.73 -3.20
CA ALA A 22 14.58 -25.56 -2.52
C ALA A 22 15.93 -25.93 -1.90
N LEU A 23 16.91 -25.05 -1.98
CA LEU A 23 18.13 -25.18 -1.20
C LEU A 23 17.80 -24.99 0.29
N ALA A 24 18.63 -25.56 1.17
CA ALA A 24 18.47 -25.38 2.61
C ALA A 24 18.43 -23.89 2.97
N ALA A 25 17.46 -23.50 3.80
CA ALA A 25 17.33 -22.12 4.25
C ALA A 25 18.59 -21.68 5.01
N GLN A 26 19.09 -20.49 4.72
CA GLN A 26 20.24 -19.88 5.37
C GLN A 26 19.79 -18.69 6.21
N THR A 27 20.33 -18.57 7.41
CA THR A 27 20.00 -17.45 8.32
C THR A 27 21.18 -16.49 8.42
N TYR A 28 20.89 -15.21 8.24
CA TYR A 28 21.82 -14.10 8.36
C TYR A 28 21.41 -13.20 9.52
N THR A 29 22.35 -12.72 10.30
CA THR A 29 22.11 -11.82 11.43
C THR A 29 22.72 -10.44 11.12
N LEU A 30 21.88 -9.43 11.03
CA LEU A 30 22.27 -8.06 10.71
C LEU A 30 22.15 -7.21 11.97
N THR A 31 23.29 -6.79 12.49
CA THR A 31 23.36 -6.01 13.73
C THR A 31 23.45 -4.52 13.42
N GLY A 32 22.43 -3.75 13.82
CA GLY A 32 22.35 -2.30 13.59
C GLY A 32 20.92 -1.80 13.77
N ASP A 33 20.77 -0.48 13.83
CA ASP A 33 19.46 0.18 13.98
C ASP A 33 18.77 0.43 12.65
N ASP A 34 19.53 0.42 11.56
CA ASP A 34 19.09 0.66 10.18
C ASP A 34 19.69 -0.40 9.25
N VAL A 35 18.85 -1.27 8.75
CA VAL A 35 19.23 -2.43 7.92
C VAL A 35 18.60 -2.30 6.54
N ALA A 36 19.32 -2.70 5.49
CA ALA A 36 18.80 -2.75 4.13
C ALA A 36 18.98 -4.13 3.49
N ILE A 37 17.99 -4.52 2.71
CA ILE A 37 17.92 -5.81 2.04
C ILE A 37 17.57 -5.57 0.58
N TRP A 38 18.36 -6.13 -0.34
CA TRP A 38 18.08 -6.11 -1.77
C TRP A 38 17.86 -7.55 -2.24
N ASP A 39 16.65 -7.81 -2.68
CA ASP A 39 16.24 -9.10 -3.23
C ASP A 39 15.53 -8.87 -4.57
N PRO A 40 16.20 -9.15 -5.70
CA PRO A 40 15.63 -8.89 -7.03
C PRO A 40 14.33 -9.64 -7.32
N ALA A 41 14.18 -10.86 -6.81
CA ALA A 41 13.00 -11.68 -7.09
C ALA A 41 12.73 -12.67 -5.98
N GLY A 42 11.49 -12.69 -5.50
CA GLY A 42 11.01 -13.60 -4.46
C GLY A 42 9.95 -13.00 -3.56
N GLU A 43 9.39 -13.80 -2.70
CA GLU A 43 8.44 -13.34 -1.70
C GLU A 43 9.16 -12.81 -0.47
N VAL A 44 8.68 -11.68 0.05
CA VAL A 44 9.19 -11.05 1.26
C VAL A 44 8.17 -11.19 2.37
N ARG A 45 8.55 -11.83 3.47
CA ARG A 45 7.74 -11.83 4.70
C ARG A 45 8.49 -11.11 5.81
N MET A 46 7.86 -10.11 6.41
CA MET A 46 8.39 -9.42 7.58
C MET A 46 7.53 -9.73 8.79
N GLU A 47 8.17 -10.15 9.88
CA GLU A 47 7.49 -10.50 11.13
C GLU A 47 8.22 -9.93 12.36
N ALA A 48 7.52 -9.76 13.46
CA ALA A 48 8.12 -9.28 14.70
C ALA A 48 9.12 -10.28 15.28
N ALA A 49 10.20 -9.78 15.87
CA ALA A 49 11.18 -10.56 16.60
C ALA A 49 11.36 -10.07 18.03
N THR A 50 11.80 -10.96 18.92
CA THR A 50 12.09 -10.65 20.33
C THR A 50 13.57 -10.30 20.59
N GLY A 51 14.45 -10.54 19.63
CA GLY A 51 15.88 -10.26 19.71
C GLY A 51 16.24 -8.79 19.52
N ASN A 52 17.55 -8.49 19.43
CA ASN A 52 18.09 -7.15 19.21
C ASN A 52 18.67 -6.96 17.79
N ALA A 53 18.86 -8.02 17.04
CA ALA A 53 19.36 -8.00 15.67
C ALA A 53 18.25 -8.40 14.68
N VAL A 54 18.31 -7.84 13.49
CA VAL A 54 17.43 -8.29 12.37
C VAL A 54 17.96 -9.62 11.87
N GLU A 55 17.10 -10.63 11.86
CA GLU A 55 17.42 -11.94 11.28
C GLU A 55 16.73 -12.05 9.92
N VAL A 56 17.48 -12.51 8.92
CA VAL A 56 16.98 -12.77 7.58
C VAL A 56 17.20 -14.21 7.23
N VAL A 57 16.11 -14.94 7.04
CA VAL A 57 16.14 -16.33 6.55
C VAL A 57 15.93 -16.28 5.04
N VAL A 58 16.89 -16.76 4.28
CA VAL A 58 16.88 -16.80 2.82
C VAL A 58 16.71 -18.22 2.36
N THR A 59 15.73 -18.47 1.51
CA THR A 59 15.48 -19.76 0.87
C THR A 59 15.59 -19.58 -0.64
N LEU A 60 16.65 -20.10 -1.23
CA LEU A 60 16.86 -20.04 -2.67
C LEU A 60 16.01 -21.11 -3.36
N GLN A 61 15.34 -20.70 -4.43
CA GLN A 61 14.40 -21.49 -5.21
C GLN A 61 14.81 -21.53 -6.69
N GLY A 62 14.25 -22.47 -7.44
CA GLY A 62 14.49 -22.62 -8.88
C GLY A 62 15.63 -23.60 -9.19
N LYS A 63 15.68 -24.01 -10.46
CA LYS A 63 16.66 -25.04 -10.91
C LYS A 63 18.09 -24.53 -10.90
N ASP A 64 18.29 -23.22 -11.06
CA ASP A 64 19.60 -22.56 -11.12
C ASP A 64 19.93 -21.87 -9.78
N ALA A 65 19.27 -22.26 -8.67
CA ALA A 65 19.46 -21.66 -7.34
C ALA A 65 20.91 -21.70 -6.85
N GLY A 66 21.71 -22.68 -7.30
CA GLY A 66 23.14 -22.79 -6.99
C GLY A 66 24.02 -21.69 -7.59
N ASP A 67 23.52 -20.93 -8.57
CA ASP A 67 24.24 -19.82 -9.22
C ASP A 67 24.00 -18.47 -8.53
N VAL A 68 23.15 -18.45 -7.49
CA VAL A 68 22.80 -17.25 -6.72
C VAL A 68 23.72 -17.14 -5.51
N THR A 69 24.25 -15.94 -5.29
CA THR A 69 25.08 -15.63 -4.13
C THR A 69 24.36 -14.69 -3.18
N VAL A 70 24.37 -14.98 -1.89
CA VAL A 70 23.86 -14.08 -0.85
C VAL A 70 25.04 -13.44 -0.12
N SER A 71 25.05 -12.11 -0.04
CA SER A 71 26.11 -11.33 0.62
C SER A 71 25.52 -10.52 1.77
N ASP A 72 26.06 -10.70 2.96
CA ASP A 72 25.74 -9.92 4.17
C ASP A 72 26.76 -8.82 4.51
N LYS A 73 27.66 -8.52 3.55
CA LYS A 73 28.68 -7.48 3.74
C LYS A 73 28.03 -6.11 3.80
N ALA A 74 28.32 -5.37 4.88
CA ALA A 74 27.83 -4.00 5.06
C ALA A 74 28.25 -3.05 3.92
N LEU A 75 27.38 -2.08 3.62
CA LEU A 75 27.69 -0.96 2.73
C LEU A 75 28.00 0.28 3.59
N GLY A 76 29.27 0.67 3.63
CA GLY A 76 29.74 1.66 4.61
C GLY A 76 29.48 1.17 6.06
N SER A 77 28.70 1.95 6.81
CA SER A 77 28.29 1.58 8.17
C SER A 77 26.94 0.88 8.27
N ARG A 78 26.20 0.73 7.14
CA ARG A 78 24.86 0.16 7.12
C ARG A 78 24.93 -1.35 6.93
N PRO A 79 24.45 -2.17 7.87
CA PRO A 79 24.30 -3.60 7.66
C PRO A 79 23.36 -3.90 6.50
N THR A 80 23.79 -4.77 5.60
CA THR A 80 23.01 -5.09 4.40
C THR A 80 22.99 -6.58 4.10
N LEU A 81 21.92 -7.01 3.42
CA LEU A 81 21.86 -8.31 2.77
C LEU A 81 21.51 -8.10 1.29
N ARG A 82 22.22 -8.79 0.40
CA ARG A 82 22.00 -8.66 -1.04
C ARG A 82 21.99 -10.03 -1.69
N VAL A 83 20.93 -10.30 -2.44
CA VAL A 83 20.84 -11.49 -3.30
C VAL A 83 21.40 -11.12 -4.66
N LEU A 84 22.48 -11.78 -5.07
CA LEU A 84 23.29 -11.42 -6.23
C LEU A 84 23.18 -12.51 -7.32
N TYR A 85 22.93 -12.06 -8.54
CA TYR A 85 22.83 -12.89 -9.74
C TYR A 85 23.98 -12.58 -10.69
N SER A 86 24.59 -13.62 -11.28
CA SER A 86 25.66 -13.46 -12.25
C SER A 86 25.17 -12.99 -13.63
N GLY A 87 23.87 -13.16 -13.92
CA GLY A 87 23.23 -12.84 -15.20
C GLY A 87 22.44 -11.55 -15.19
N HIS A 88 21.98 -11.12 -16.39
CA HIS A 88 21.15 -9.92 -16.58
C HIS A 88 19.66 -10.23 -16.65
N THR A 89 19.25 -11.49 -16.61
CA THR A 89 17.85 -11.91 -16.69
C THR A 89 17.59 -13.02 -15.68
N ILE A 90 16.62 -12.75 -14.80
CA ILE A 90 16.09 -13.70 -13.81
C ILE A 90 14.77 -14.24 -14.35
N ILE A 91 14.55 -15.53 -14.26
CA ILE A 91 13.26 -16.17 -14.52
C ILE A 91 12.60 -16.46 -13.17
N TYR A 92 11.49 -15.74 -12.92
CA TYR A 92 10.67 -15.84 -11.72
C TYR A 92 9.22 -16.20 -12.11
N PRO A 93 8.89 -17.50 -12.22
CA PRO A 93 7.59 -17.96 -12.70
C PRO A 93 6.38 -17.44 -11.93
N PRO A 94 6.45 -17.20 -10.58
CA PRO A 94 5.31 -16.69 -9.82
C PRO A 94 4.77 -15.34 -10.28
N MET A 95 5.59 -14.49 -10.91
CA MET A 95 5.10 -13.19 -11.42
C MET A 95 4.16 -13.29 -12.64
N GLY A 96 4.00 -14.49 -13.19
CA GLY A 96 3.14 -14.74 -14.36
C GLY A 96 3.89 -14.73 -15.70
N ARG A 97 3.52 -15.64 -16.59
CA ARG A 97 4.26 -15.99 -17.83
C ARG A 97 4.62 -14.81 -18.73
N TRP A 98 3.77 -13.80 -18.81
CA TRP A 98 3.92 -12.65 -19.73
C TRP A 98 4.41 -11.39 -19.05
N SER A 99 4.64 -11.46 -17.75
CA SER A 99 5.08 -10.31 -16.96
C SER A 99 6.60 -10.14 -17.05
N ASN A 100 7.02 -8.88 -16.99
CA ASN A 100 8.41 -8.52 -16.83
C ASN A 100 8.54 -7.22 -16.03
N SER A 101 9.61 -7.12 -15.28
CA SER A 101 10.01 -5.92 -14.54
C SER A 101 11.51 -5.75 -14.69
N ASN A 102 12.00 -4.53 -14.65
CA ASN A 102 13.43 -4.30 -14.79
C ASN A 102 13.87 -3.03 -14.06
N THR A 103 15.11 -3.02 -13.61
CA THR A 103 15.76 -1.85 -13.05
C THR A 103 17.23 -1.83 -13.43
N THR A 104 17.91 -0.72 -13.17
CA THR A 104 19.38 -0.65 -13.29
C THR A 104 19.97 -0.93 -11.93
N ILE A 105 20.75 -2.00 -11.81
CA ILE A 105 21.48 -2.38 -10.60
C ILE A 105 22.95 -2.01 -10.72
N ARG A 106 23.56 -1.65 -9.60
CA ARG A 106 24.98 -1.35 -9.49
C ARG A 106 25.80 -2.64 -9.37
N ASP A 107 27.10 -2.52 -9.57
CA ASP A 107 28.02 -3.66 -9.48
C ASP A 107 28.03 -4.33 -8.09
N ASP A 108 27.62 -3.60 -7.06
CA ASP A 108 27.48 -4.12 -5.71
C ASP A 108 26.13 -4.80 -5.44
N GLY A 109 25.23 -4.84 -6.43
CA GLY A 109 23.91 -5.48 -6.35
C GLY A 109 22.82 -4.59 -5.76
N THR A 110 23.05 -3.28 -5.63
CA THR A 110 22.03 -2.35 -5.10
C THR A 110 21.35 -1.54 -6.19
N TRP A 111 20.17 -1.00 -5.91
CA TRP A 111 19.41 -0.05 -6.72
C TRP A 111 18.58 0.87 -5.81
N GLY A 112 17.85 1.83 -6.39
CA GLY A 112 17.03 2.82 -5.66
C GLY A 112 17.71 4.20 -5.60
N ASP A 113 17.00 5.19 -5.02
CA ASP A 113 17.26 6.62 -5.19
C ASP A 113 18.47 7.20 -4.45
N HIS A 114 19.17 6.48 -3.62
CA HIS A 114 20.10 7.07 -2.68
C HIS A 114 21.58 6.81 -2.94
N VAL A 115 21.97 6.42 -4.14
CA VAL A 115 23.39 6.18 -4.43
C VAL A 115 23.86 6.94 -5.67
N ASN A 116 24.78 7.87 -5.46
CA ASN A 116 25.50 8.57 -6.52
C ASN A 116 26.43 7.59 -7.25
N GLY A 117 26.12 7.26 -8.49
CA GLY A 117 26.97 6.44 -9.34
C GLY A 117 26.27 6.07 -10.64
N TRP A 118 26.96 6.28 -11.79
CA TRP A 118 26.44 6.00 -13.13
C TRP A 118 26.86 4.62 -13.66
N SER A 119 27.58 3.81 -12.86
CA SER A 119 27.96 2.45 -13.25
C SER A 119 26.93 1.45 -12.76
N GLY A 120 26.33 0.75 -13.70
CA GLY A 120 25.37 -0.31 -13.42
C GLY A 120 24.92 -0.97 -14.71
N HIS A 121 24.30 -2.12 -14.59
CA HIS A 121 23.71 -2.85 -15.71
C HIS A 121 22.22 -3.08 -15.48
N ARG A 122 21.50 -3.26 -16.60
CA ARG A 122 20.07 -3.56 -16.52
C ARG A 122 19.84 -5.00 -16.07
N LEU A 123 19.11 -5.19 -14.99
CA LEU A 123 18.60 -6.48 -14.56
C LEU A 123 17.12 -6.57 -14.92
N THR A 124 16.72 -7.67 -15.55
CA THR A 124 15.32 -7.93 -15.92
C THR A 124 14.82 -9.18 -15.23
N VAL A 125 13.67 -9.10 -14.58
CA VAL A 125 12.94 -10.25 -14.03
C VAL A 125 11.78 -10.57 -14.96
N LYS A 126 11.63 -11.81 -15.37
CA LYS A 126 10.59 -12.29 -16.30
C LYS A 126 9.89 -13.51 -15.72
N GLY A 127 8.60 -13.65 -16.02
CA GLY A 127 7.84 -14.85 -15.65
C GLY A 127 8.16 -16.09 -16.49
N SER A 128 8.83 -15.93 -17.65
CA SER A 128 9.24 -17.05 -18.50
C SER A 128 10.30 -16.63 -19.52
N GLY A 129 10.95 -17.60 -20.16
CA GLY A 129 11.92 -17.36 -21.22
C GLY A 129 13.30 -17.89 -20.89
N SER A 130 14.34 -17.23 -21.43
CA SER A 130 15.74 -17.58 -21.19
C SER A 130 16.34 -16.67 -20.12
N GLY A 131 17.10 -17.25 -19.20
CA GLY A 131 17.76 -16.57 -18.07
C GLY A 131 18.06 -17.54 -16.94
N THR A 132 18.53 -17.01 -15.81
CA THR A 132 18.75 -17.78 -14.58
C THR A 132 17.39 -18.03 -13.89
N GLU A 133 16.92 -19.25 -13.88
CA GLU A 133 15.68 -19.62 -13.19
C GLU A 133 15.95 -19.87 -11.71
N ALA A 134 16.05 -18.77 -10.98
CA ALA A 134 16.29 -18.78 -9.55
C ALA A 134 15.70 -17.51 -8.90
N TRP A 135 15.27 -17.61 -7.65
CA TRP A 135 14.80 -16.49 -6.83
C TRP A 135 15.02 -16.79 -5.34
N ALA A 136 14.85 -15.78 -4.50
CA ALA A 136 15.03 -15.93 -3.07
C ALA A 136 13.73 -15.56 -2.32
N ASP A 137 13.14 -16.52 -1.62
CA ASP A 137 12.08 -16.20 -0.66
C ASP A 137 12.73 -15.85 0.68
N ILE A 138 12.39 -14.66 1.22
CA ILE A 138 13.02 -14.16 2.44
C ILE A 138 12.01 -13.95 3.57
N VAL A 139 12.41 -14.34 4.79
CA VAL A 139 11.70 -14.01 6.01
C VAL A 139 12.58 -13.08 6.84
N VAL A 140 12.11 -11.86 7.07
CA VAL A 140 12.80 -10.82 7.84
C VAL A 140 12.16 -10.69 9.21
N ARG A 141 12.90 -11.05 10.25
CA ARG A 141 12.49 -10.92 11.65
C ARG A 141 12.97 -9.61 12.21
N VAL A 142 12.03 -8.72 12.49
CA VAL A 142 12.29 -7.32 12.84
C VAL A 142 12.09 -7.10 14.32
N PRO A 143 13.17 -6.81 15.09
CA PRO A 143 13.03 -6.38 16.48
C PRO A 143 12.34 -5.03 16.60
N LYS A 144 11.69 -4.82 17.71
CA LYS A 144 10.99 -3.55 18.00
C LYS A 144 11.90 -2.33 17.84
N GLY A 145 11.37 -1.30 17.16
CA GLY A 145 12.01 -0.01 16.98
C GLY A 145 13.08 0.04 15.88
N ARG A 146 13.39 -1.08 15.23
CA ARG A 146 14.38 -1.13 14.13
C ARG A 146 13.85 -0.48 12.87
N ARG A 147 14.79 0.04 12.06
CA ARG A 147 14.53 0.46 10.70
C ARG A 147 14.98 -0.63 9.74
N VAL A 148 14.07 -1.05 8.88
CA VAL A 148 14.35 -2.06 7.85
C VAL A 148 13.81 -1.56 6.52
N SER A 149 14.70 -1.48 5.53
CA SER A 149 14.34 -1.19 4.14
C SER A 149 14.54 -2.44 3.29
N VAL A 150 13.53 -2.82 2.53
CA VAL A 150 13.63 -3.94 1.59
C VAL A 150 13.31 -3.42 0.19
N TYR A 151 14.16 -3.78 -0.76
CA TYR A 151 14.07 -3.44 -2.17
C TYR A 151 13.87 -4.70 -2.98
N SER A 152 12.82 -4.73 -3.82
CA SER A 152 12.51 -5.86 -4.70
C SER A 152 12.18 -5.39 -6.11
N ILE A 153 12.55 -6.15 -7.13
CA ILE A 153 12.14 -5.86 -8.51
C ILE A 153 10.84 -6.58 -8.82
N ALA A 154 10.69 -7.82 -8.32
CA ALA A 154 9.48 -8.61 -8.52
C ALA A 154 9.24 -9.57 -7.36
N GLY A 155 8.06 -9.51 -6.80
CA GLY A 155 7.61 -10.33 -5.67
C GLY A 155 6.67 -9.57 -4.77
N SER A 156 5.91 -10.29 -3.97
CA SER A 156 4.98 -9.70 -3.00
C SER A 156 5.62 -9.53 -1.63
N ALA A 157 5.11 -8.56 -0.85
CA ALA A 157 5.50 -8.38 0.54
C ALA A 157 4.34 -8.64 1.49
N GLU A 158 4.60 -9.36 2.57
CA GLU A 158 3.70 -9.57 3.69
C GLU A 158 4.37 -9.09 4.98
N ILE A 159 3.75 -8.11 5.67
CA ILE A 159 4.32 -7.47 6.86
C ILE A 159 3.34 -7.65 8.01
N ARG A 160 3.71 -8.42 9.03
CA ARG A 160 2.80 -8.74 10.14
C ARG A 160 3.37 -8.42 11.52
N ASN A 161 2.56 -7.74 12.33
CA ASN A 161 2.84 -7.48 13.75
C ASN A 161 4.15 -6.72 14.02
N VAL A 162 4.71 -6.02 13.03
CA VAL A 162 5.97 -5.30 13.16
C VAL A 162 5.74 -3.96 13.89
N ASP A 163 6.59 -3.67 14.87
CA ASP A 163 6.65 -2.41 15.61
C ASP A 163 8.01 -1.74 15.32
N GLY A 164 8.09 -0.91 14.29
CA GLY A 164 9.36 -0.33 13.82
C GLY A 164 9.18 0.67 12.68
N LYS A 165 10.26 0.91 11.94
CA LYS A 165 10.25 1.75 10.74
C LYS A 165 10.52 0.86 9.52
N VAL A 166 9.48 0.52 8.80
CA VAL A 166 9.58 -0.40 7.66
C VAL A 166 9.38 0.38 6.37
N SER A 167 10.25 0.12 5.39
CA SER A 167 10.12 0.57 4.02
C SER A 167 10.21 -0.63 3.08
N PHE A 168 9.25 -0.77 2.18
CA PHE A 168 9.28 -1.73 1.10
C PHE A 168 9.15 -1.00 -0.23
N ASP A 169 10.17 -1.14 -1.07
CA ASP A 169 10.23 -0.60 -2.44
C ASP A 169 10.17 -1.78 -3.41
N GLY A 170 9.07 -1.89 -4.12
CA GLY A 170 8.76 -3.02 -5.00
C GLY A 170 8.46 -2.60 -6.43
N GLY A 171 9.13 -3.18 -7.42
CA GLY A 171 8.86 -2.90 -8.84
C GLY A 171 7.53 -3.49 -9.29
N SER A 172 7.28 -4.76 -9.04
CA SER A 172 6.03 -5.46 -9.35
C SER A 172 5.68 -6.52 -8.31
N GLY A 173 4.41 -6.60 -7.96
CA GLY A 173 3.86 -7.43 -6.89
C GLY A 173 3.15 -6.58 -5.85
N GLY A 174 2.26 -7.17 -5.08
CA GLY A 174 1.48 -6.47 -4.06
C GLY A 174 2.18 -6.40 -2.71
N ALA A 175 1.68 -5.54 -1.82
CA ALA A 175 2.10 -5.49 -0.43
C ALA A 175 0.89 -5.58 0.52
N GLN A 176 1.03 -6.38 1.57
CA GLN A 176 0.02 -6.49 2.64
C GLN A 176 0.68 -6.21 3.98
N ALA A 177 0.07 -5.33 4.77
CA ALA A 177 0.51 -5.05 6.13
C ALA A 177 -0.62 -5.27 7.13
N GLU A 178 -0.36 -5.99 8.20
CA GLU A 178 -1.37 -6.35 9.20
C GLU A 178 -0.85 -6.13 10.62
N ASN A 179 -1.64 -5.43 11.44
CA ASN A 179 -1.37 -5.17 12.86
C ASN A 179 0.02 -4.56 13.16
N CYS A 180 0.47 -3.64 12.32
CA CYS A 180 1.79 -3.02 12.44
C CYS A 180 1.74 -1.67 13.16
N ARG A 181 2.92 -1.22 13.65
CA ARG A 181 3.08 0.06 14.37
C ARG A 181 4.37 0.76 13.97
N GLY A 182 4.38 2.09 14.10
CA GLY A 182 5.56 2.92 13.86
C GLY A 182 5.49 3.71 12.58
N THR A 183 6.43 3.55 11.68
CA THR A 183 6.40 4.17 10.34
C THR A 183 6.36 3.06 9.28
N LEU A 184 5.41 3.14 8.36
CA LEU A 184 5.30 2.21 7.25
C LEU A 184 5.29 3.00 5.93
N SER A 185 6.25 2.72 5.07
CA SER A 185 6.35 3.26 3.71
C SER A 185 6.33 2.11 2.70
N LEU A 186 5.33 2.10 1.84
CA LEU A 186 5.15 1.12 0.77
C LEU A 186 5.17 1.87 -0.56
N ASP A 187 6.20 1.60 -1.37
CA ASP A 187 6.38 2.19 -2.70
C ASP A 187 6.39 1.06 -3.73
N LEU A 188 5.41 1.04 -4.62
CA LEU A 188 5.25 -0.02 -5.61
C LEU A 188 5.11 0.56 -7.02
N GLY A 189 5.91 0.07 -7.95
CA GLY A 189 5.73 0.41 -9.37
C GLY A 189 4.38 -0.08 -9.90
N SER A 190 4.00 -1.30 -9.57
CA SER A 190 2.68 -1.87 -9.89
C SER A 190 2.33 -2.99 -8.91
N GLY A 191 1.09 -3.00 -8.48
CA GLY A 191 0.58 -3.98 -7.52
C GLY A 191 -0.28 -3.33 -6.46
N GLY A 192 -1.26 -4.05 -5.95
CA GLY A 192 -2.17 -3.54 -4.93
C GLY A 192 -1.51 -3.50 -3.56
N VAL A 193 -1.95 -2.54 -2.75
CA VAL A 193 -1.56 -2.41 -1.35
C VAL A 193 -2.77 -2.63 -0.46
N GLU A 194 -2.62 -3.46 0.57
CA GLU A 194 -3.63 -3.63 1.62
C GLU A 194 -3.00 -3.43 3.00
N VAL A 195 -3.55 -2.48 3.79
CA VAL A 195 -3.10 -2.20 5.15
C VAL A 195 -4.26 -2.35 6.12
N ASN A 196 -4.13 -3.24 7.08
CA ASN A 196 -5.15 -3.52 8.09
C ASN A 196 -4.59 -3.35 9.51
N GLY A 197 -5.23 -2.53 10.33
CA GLY A 197 -4.86 -2.40 11.74
C GLY A 197 -3.51 -1.71 11.97
N PHE A 198 -3.24 -0.59 11.35
CA PHE A 198 -1.97 0.13 11.48
C PHE A 198 -2.05 1.27 12.53
N ARG A 199 -0.95 1.48 13.26
CA ARG A 199 -0.81 2.58 14.23
C ARG A 199 0.50 3.33 13.99
N GLY A 200 0.42 4.59 13.53
CA GLY A 200 1.58 5.43 13.28
C GLY A 200 1.52 6.19 11.96
N GLU A 201 2.66 6.53 11.39
CA GLU A 201 2.78 7.25 10.13
C GLU A 201 2.74 6.28 8.95
N LEU A 202 1.75 6.44 8.07
CA LEU A 202 1.54 5.61 6.89
C LEU A 202 1.77 6.41 5.61
N ASN A 203 2.64 5.90 4.74
CA ASN A 203 2.86 6.39 3.39
C ASN A 203 2.74 5.23 2.40
N VAL A 204 1.83 5.33 1.45
CA VAL A 204 1.62 4.37 0.38
C VAL A 204 1.69 5.10 -0.95
N ASP A 205 2.55 4.62 -1.83
CA ASP A 205 2.67 5.07 -3.22
C ASP A 205 2.62 3.85 -4.14
N THR A 206 1.79 3.89 -5.18
CA THR A 206 1.78 2.84 -6.20
C THR A 206 1.46 3.40 -7.58
N GLY A 207 2.24 3.04 -8.58
CA GLY A 207 2.03 3.55 -9.94
C GLY A 207 0.69 3.15 -10.55
N SER A 208 0.22 1.92 -10.33
CA SER A 208 -1.01 1.43 -10.98
C SER A 208 -1.84 0.43 -10.15
N GLY A 209 -1.50 0.19 -8.90
CA GLY A 209 -2.25 -0.68 -8.01
C GLY A 209 -3.37 0.02 -7.26
N SER A 210 -4.37 -0.72 -6.82
CA SER A 210 -5.36 -0.20 -5.89
C SER A 210 -4.82 -0.20 -4.46
N VAL A 211 -5.21 0.82 -3.69
CA VAL A 211 -4.85 0.96 -2.27
C VAL A 211 -6.08 0.72 -1.41
N LYS A 212 -5.95 -0.19 -0.44
CA LYS A 212 -6.99 -0.47 0.54
C LYS A 212 -6.43 -0.33 1.96
N VAL A 213 -7.07 0.51 2.78
CA VAL A 213 -6.65 0.73 4.17
C VAL A 213 -7.82 0.59 5.13
N ASN A 214 -7.62 -0.19 6.20
CA ASN A 214 -8.65 -0.38 7.22
C ASN A 214 -8.06 -0.22 8.62
N ASP A 215 -8.83 0.41 9.52
CA ASP A 215 -8.47 0.61 10.94
C ASP A 215 -7.07 1.23 11.13
N VAL A 216 -6.83 2.35 10.47
CA VAL A 216 -5.58 3.11 10.54
C VAL A 216 -5.71 4.26 11.53
N ASN A 217 -4.71 4.42 12.41
CA ASN A 217 -4.69 5.51 13.39
C ASN A 217 -3.25 6.06 13.53
N GLY A 218 -3.07 7.35 13.29
CA GLY A 218 -1.75 7.97 13.41
C GLY A 218 -1.73 9.44 13.03
N PRO A 219 -0.58 10.09 13.13
CA PRO A 219 -0.47 11.53 12.86
C PRO A 219 -0.62 11.87 11.38
N SER A 220 -0.26 10.96 10.48
CA SER A 220 -0.31 11.19 9.04
C SER A 220 -0.63 9.92 8.28
N VAL A 221 -1.55 10.03 7.32
CA VAL A 221 -1.90 8.99 6.35
C VAL A 221 -1.82 9.60 4.95
N ARG A 222 -0.89 9.11 4.14
CA ARG A 222 -0.72 9.51 2.74
C ARG A 222 -0.93 8.30 1.84
N LEU A 223 -1.84 8.42 0.88
CA LEU A 223 -2.20 7.38 -0.07
C LEU A 223 -2.12 7.96 -1.47
N ASP A 224 -1.18 7.48 -2.27
CA ASP A 224 -0.94 7.95 -3.64
C ASP A 224 -1.04 6.77 -4.62
N THR A 225 -1.74 6.95 -5.72
CA THR A 225 -1.78 5.95 -6.79
C THR A 225 -2.00 6.61 -8.16
N GLY A 226 -1.19 6.25 -9.14
CA GLY A 226 -1.32 6.83 -10.48
C GLY A 226 -2.64 6.49 -11.17
N SER A 227 -3.12 5.26 -11.08
CA SER A 227 -4.35 4.85 -11.79
C SER A 227 -5.25 3.86 -11.04
N GLY A 228 -4.89 3.46 -9.85
CA GLY A 228 -5.72 2.59 -9.00
C GLY A 228 -6.77 3.34 -8.21
N GLY A 229 -7.80 2.65 -7.74
CA GLY A 229 -8.73 3.21 -6.77
C GLY A 229 -8.17 3.16 -5.35
N VAL A 230 -8.63 4.09 -4.51
CA VAL A 230 -8.34 4.12 -3.07
C VAL A 230 -9.60 3.80 -2.30
N THR A 231 -9.55 2.77 -1.46
CA THR A 231 -10.65 2.42 -0.55
C THR A 231 -10.15 2.44 0.90
N GLY A 232 -10.97 2.98 1.80
CA GLY A 232 -10.58 3.06 3.21
C GLY A 232 -11.76 3.03 4.16
N ASP A 233 -11.56 2.39 5.31
CA ASP A 233 -12.56 2.34 6.37
C ASP A 233 -11.91 2.48 7.77
N GLY A 234 -12.43 3.38 8.60
CA GLY A 234 -11.92 3.58 9.96
C GLY A 234 -10.54 4.26 10.01
N ILE A 235 -10.41 5.41 9.36
CA ILE A 235 -9.17 6.21 9.35
C ILE A 235 -9.27 7.32 10.39
N VAL A 236 -8.35 7.32 11.36
CA VAL A 236 -8.23 8.37 12.39
C VAL A 236 -6.85 9.00 12.28
N THR A 237 -6.78 10.30 11.93
CA THR A 237 -5.49 10.95 11.67
C THR A 237 -5.55 12.47 11.87
N ASP A 238 -4.40 13.11 12.10
CA ASP A 238 -4.32 14.57 12.01
C ASP A 238 -4.35 15.03 10.55
N ASP A 239 -3.58 14.36 9.68
CA ASP A 239 -3.45 14.72 8.27
C ASP A 239 -3.74 13.51 7.36
N LEU A 240 -4.78 13.64 6.53
CA LEU A 240 -5.10 12.69 5.47
C LEU A 240 -4.82 13.34 4.11
N LEU A 241 -3.97 12.71 3.32
CA LEU A 241 -3.74 13.07 1.92
C LEU A 241 -4.02 11.86 1.03
N VAL A 242 -4.90 12.03 0.06
CA VAL A 242 -5.21 11.01 -0.95
C VAL A 242 -5.06 11.64 -2.31
N ASP A 243 -4.25 11.03 -3.15
CA ASP A 243 -4.03 11.45 -4.54
C ASP A 243 -4.21 10.25 -5.48
N THR A 244 -4.97 10.43 -6.55
CA THR A 244 -5.07 9.42 -7.61
C THR A 244 -5.29 10.06 -8.97
N GLY A 245 -4.52 9.64 -9.96
CA GLY A 245 -4.64 10.20 -11.31
C GLY A 245 -5.98 9.89 -11.96
N SER A 246 -6.50 8.68 -11.83
CA SER A 246 -7.76 8.29 -12.50
C SER A 246 -8.64 7.30 -11.73
N GLY A 247 -8.27 6.89 -10.54
CA GLY A 247 -9.05 6.00 -9.70
C GLY A 247 -10.13 6.71 -8.89
N SER A 248 -11.17 5.99 -8.50
CA SER A 248 -12.15 6.49 -7.54
C SER A 248 -11.62 6.38 -6.11
N VAL A 249 -12.07 7.31 -5.27
CA VAL A 249 -11.77 7.34 -3.84
C VAL A 249 -13.04 7.05 -3.03
N GLU A 250 -13.01 5.97 -2.25
CA GLU A 250 -14.12 5.58 -1.37
C GLU A 250 -13.63 5.44 0.06
N LEU A 251 -13.95 6.42 0.90
CA LEU A 251 -13.51 6.47 2.30
C LEU A 251 -14.71 6.49 3.23
N SER A 252 -14.73 5.61 4.20
CA SER A 252 -15.79 5.58 5.22
C SER A 252 -15.21 5.68 6.63
N ARG A 253 -16.01 6.22 7.57
CA ARG A 253 -15.63 6.39 8.97
C ARG A 253 -14.30 7.13 9.17
N VAL A 254 -14.15 8.27 8.47
CA VAL A 254 -12.96 9.12 8.57
C VAL A 254 -13.10 10.13 9.71
N ASP A 255 -12.09 10.21 10.55
CA ASP A 255 -11.89 11.24 11.56
C ASP A 255 -10.51 11.87 11.33
N ALA A 256 -10.50 13.06 10.71
CA ALA A 256 -9.28 13.75 10.34
C ALA A 256 -9.37 15.24 10.70
N ARG A 257 -8.26 15.84 11.15
CA ARG A 257 -8.19 17.28 11.37
C ARG A 257 -8.05 18.05 10.06
N ARG A 258 -7.28 17.51 9.13
CA ARG A 258 -7.17 17.96 7.75
C ARG A 258 -7.34 16.76 6.83
N ALA A 259 -8.12 16.95 5.78
CA ALA A 259 -8.23 15.95 4.73
C ALA A 259 -8.15 16.65 3.37
N LYS A 260 -7.23 16.19 2.54
CA LYS A 260 -7.15 16.58 1.14
C LYS A 260 -7.31 15.33 0.28
N VAL A 261 -8.23 15.40 -0.69
CA VAL A 261 -8.47 14.36 -1.67
C VAL A 261 -8.39 14.98 -3.06
N ASP A 262 -7.49 14.47 -3.88
CA ASP A 262 -7.29 14.90 -5.26
C ASP A 262 -7.46 13.70 -6.20
N THR A 263 -8.23 13.87 -7.27
CA THR A 263 -8.35 12.84 -8.32
C THR A 263 -8.57 13.47 -9.69
N GLY A 264 -7.80 13.07 -10.67
CA GLY A 264 -7.93 13.63 -12.02
C GLY A 264 -9.28 13.33 -12.68
N SER A 265 -9.79 12.09 -12.57
CA SER A 265 -11.03 11.70 -13.24
C SER A 265 -11.93 10.74 -12.45
N GLY A 266 -11.56 10.33 -11.29
CA GLY A 266 -12.34 9.44 -10.42
C GLY A 266 -13.41 10.16 -9.62
N GLY A 267 -14.47 9.46 -9.22
CA GLY A 267 -15.42 9.95 -8.24
C GLY A 267 -14.86 9.89 -6.82
N VAL A 268 -15.34 10.77 -5.94
CA VAL A 268 -15.01 10.76 -4.51
C VAL A 268 -16.27 10.48 -3.70
N GLU A 269 -16.24 9.43 -2.88
CA GLU A 269 -17.24 9.16 -1.85
C GLU A 269 -16.57 9.14 -0.48
N MET A 270 -16.97 10.04 0.43
CA MET A 270 -16.34 10.19 1.73
C MET A 270 -17.35 10.32 2.85
N GLY A 271 -17.18 9.51 3.91
CA GLY A 271 -17.99 9.58 5.14
C GLY A 271 -17.16 10.05 6.33
N LEU A 272 -17.49 11.22 6.89
CA LEU A 272 -16.80 11.80 8.05
C LEU A 272 -17.52 11.48 9.36
N LEU A 273 -16.79 10.99 10.35
CA LEU A 273 -17.32 10.74 11.71
C LEU A 273 -17.45 12.01 12.53
N THR A 274 -16.58 12.98 12.29
CA THR A 274 -16.50 14.25 13.03
C THR A 274 -16.46 15.43 12.08
N SER A 275 -16.63 16.64 12.61
CA SER A 275 -16.40 17.87 11.84
C SER A 275 -14.91 18.00 11.56
N THR A 276 -14.48 17.65 10.36
CA THR A 276 -13.11 17.90 9.90
C THR A 276 -12.89 19.40 9.78
N PRO A 277 -11.94 20.01 10.53
CA PRO A 277 -11.74 21.46 10.50
C PRO A 277 -11.29 22.00 9.14
N ASP A 278 -10.60 21.18 8.33
CA ASP A 278 -10.13 21.57 7.00
C ASP A 278 -10.31 20.39 6.04
N LEU A 279 -11.31 20.48 5.16
CA LEU A 279 -11.61 19.50 4.13
C LEU A 279 -11.48 20.13 2.75
N ASP A 280 -10.66 19.54 1.89
CA ASP A 280 -10.40 19.98 0.53
C ASP A 280 -10.54 18.78 -0.41
N ILE A 281 -11.46 18.85 -1.36
CA ILE A 281 -11.69 17.78 -2.35
C ILE A 281 -11.68 18.39 -3.74
N ASP A 282 -10.78 17.91 -4.58
CA ASP A 282 -10.67 18.30 -5.99
C ASP A 282 -10.83 17.09 -6.90
N THR A 283 -11.63 17.22 -7.94
CA THR A 283 -11.70 16.20 -9.00
C THR A 283 -11.94 16.83 -10.37
N GLY A 284 -11.14 16.46 -11.34
CA GLY A 284 -11.30 17.01 -12.71
C GLY A 284 -12.64 16.67 -13.34
N SER A 285 -13.15 15.46 -13.21
CA SER A 285 -14.39 15.04 -13.87
C SER A 285 -15.30 14.08 -13.10
N GLY A 286 -14.93 13.70 -11.89
CA GLY A 286 -15.73 12.80 -11.06
C GLY A 286 -16.83 13.49 -10.27
N SER A 287 -17.85 12.77 -9.87
CA SER A 287 -18.83 13.25 -8.91
C SER A 287 -18.31 13.12 -7.50
N VAL A 288 -18.66 14.09 -6.65
CA VAL A 288 -18.29 14.11 -5.24
C VAL A 288 -19.51 13.87 -4.36
N ARG A 289 -19.43 12.90 -3.47
CA ARG A 289 -20.44 12.63 -2.44
C ARG A 289 -19.78 12.64 -1.07
N VAL A 290 -20.19 13.55 -0.21
CA VAL A 290 -19.67 13.64 1.16
C VAL A 290 -20.80 13.49 2.16
N SER A 291 -20.68 12.49 3.02
CA SER A 291 -21.57 12.29 4.18
C SER A 291 -20.94 12.96 5.41
N LEU A 292 -21.64 13.93 5.98
CA LEU A 292 -21.13 14.84 6.98
C LEU A 292 -22.00 14.77 8.25
N PRO A 293 -21.39 14.89 9.46
CA PRO A 293 -22.18 14.93 10.70
C PRO A 293 -23.09 16.15 10.73
N THR A 294 -24.28 15.99 11.29
CA THR A 294 -25.25 17.10 11.47
C THR A 294 -24.72 18.22 12.39
N THR A 295 -23.66 17.94 13.14
CA THR A 295 -22.94 18.89 14.01
C THR A 295 -21.85 19.66 13.28
N LEU A 296 -21.77 19.56 11.94
CA LEU A 296 -20.77 20.27 11.14
C LEU A 296 -20.76 21.77 11.44
N SER A 297 -19.57 22.30 11.66
CA SER A 297 -19.32 23.73 11.83
C SER A 297 -18.23 24.16 10.85
N ALA A 298 -18.62 24.64 9.66
CA ALA A 298 -17.69 25.01 8.61
C ALA A 298 -18.25 26.10 7.69
N ARG A 299 -17.34 26.84 7.07
CA ARG A 299 -17.64 27.64 5.88
C ARG A 299 -17.47 26.75 4.65
N LEU A 300 -18.49 26.75 3.80
CA LEU A 300 -18.58 25.91 2.62
C LEU A 300 -18.30 26.74 1.38
N HIS A 301 -17.46 26.21 0.51
CA HIS A 301 -17.23 26.72 -0.84
C HIS A 301 -17.22 25.53 -1.79
N ILE A 302 -18.23 25.43 -2.64
CA ILE A 302 -18.43 24.32 -3.54
C ILE A 302 -18.57 24.86 -4.95
N GLU A 303 -17.77 24.33 -5.86
CA GLU A 303 -17.78 24.72 -7.27
C GLU A 303 -17.88 23.48 -8.17
N THR A 304 -18.64 23.61 -9.25
CA THR A 304 -18.70 22.62 -10.33
C THR A 304 -18.83 23.32 -11.67
N GLY A 305 -18.06 22.89 -12.67
CA GLY A 305 -18.12 23.50 -14.01
C GLY A 305 -19.41 23.18 -14.75
N SER A 306 -19.94 21.98 -14.65
CA SER A 306 -21.15 21.56 -15.39
C SER A 306 -22.08 20.62 -14.64
N GLY A 307 -21.78 20.30 -13.40
CA GLY A 307 -22.61 19.46 -12.53
C GLY A 307 -23.63 20.23 -11.70
N GLY A 308 -24.54 19.53 -11.06
CA GLY A 308 -25.46 20.12 -10.07
C GLY A 308 -24.90 20.02 -8.65
N ILE A 309 -25.22 20.99 -7.81
CA ILE A 309 -24.91 20.99 -6.38
C ILE A 309 -26.15 20.71 -5.56
N ARG A 310 -26.11 19.66 -4.74
CA ARG A 310 -27.15 19.31 -3.78
C ARG A 310 -26.58 19.27 -2.37
N SER A 311 -27.24 19.93 -1.44
CA SER A 311 -26.88 19.86 -0.02
C SER A 311 -28.12 19.55 0.82
N GLU A 312 -27.99 18.63 1.77
CA GLU A 312 -28.97 18.29 2.79
C GLU A 312 -28.60 18.91 4.16
N LEU A 313 -27.47 19.62 4.21
CA LEU A 313 -26.99 20.22 5.45
C LEU A 313 -27.78 21.47 5.82
N PRO A 314 -28.13 21.66 7.09
CA PRO A 314 -28.66 22.92 7.58
C PRO A 314 -27.55 23.98 7.51
N MET A 315 -27.72 25.01 6.68
CA MET A 315 -26.75 26.09 6.51
C MET A 315 -27.41 27.41 6.17
N THR A 316 -26.73 28.49 6.47
CA THR A 316 -27.03 29.81 5.91
C THR A 316 -26.32 29.88 4.56
N ILE A 317 -27.08 30.17 3.51
CA ILE A 317 -26.55 30.29 2.15
C ILE A 317 -26.20 31.77 1.91
N ASP A 318 -24.95 32.05 1.57
CA ASP A 318 -24.45 33.39 1.26
C ASP A 318 -24.52 33.64 -0.26
N GLU A 319 -24.25 32.59 -1.08
CA GLU A 319 -24.30 32.66 -2.53
C GLU A 319 -24.76 31.29 -3.09
N LYS A 320 -25.68 31.37 -4.05
CA LYS A 320 -26.09 30.18 -4.81
C LYS A 320 -26.35 30.58 -6.25
N ASP A 321 -25.53 30.10 -7.15
CA ASP A 321 -25.62 30.33 -8.59
C ASP A 321 -25.41 29.00 -9.33
N GLU A 322 -25.49 29.03 -10.66
CA GLU A 322 -25.19 27.85 -11.49
C GLU A 322 -23.74 27.41 -11.24
N GLY A 323 -23.59 26.23 -10.66
CA GLY A 323 -22.27 25.64 -10.37
C GLY A 323 -21.57 26.18 -9.12
N ILE A 324 -22.15 27.09 -8.34
CA ILE A 324 -21.53 27.65 -7.13
C ILE A 324 -22.48 27.57 -5.94
N LEU A 325 -21.98 27.14 -4.79
CA LEU A 325 -22.66 27.22 -3.50
C LEU A 325 -21.68 27.66 -2.42
N ARG A 326 -21.93 28.82 -1.83
CA ARG A 326 -21.22 29.33 -0.64
C ARG A 326 -22.16 29.47 0.52
N GLY A 327 -21.73 29.11 1.69
CA GLY A 327 -22.55 29.21 2.88
C GLY A 327 -21.84 28.82 4.15
N THR A 328 -22.57 28.91 5.27
CA THR A 328 -22.03 28.59 6.59
C THR A 328 -22.93 27.61 7.31
N ALA A 329 -22.37 26.45 7.68
CA ALA A 329 -23.01 25.47 8.55
C ALA A 329 -22.53 25.66 9.99
N GLY A 330 -23.44 25.59 10.96
CA GLY A 330 -23.15 25.81 12.37
C GLY A 330 -22.47 27.16 12.63
N GLY A 331 -21.39 27.16 13.41
CA GLY A 331 -20.60 28.36 13.75
C GLY A 331 -19.55 28.76 12.73
N GLY A 332 -19.38 28.04 11.62
CA GLY A 332 -18.39 28.34 10.57
C GLY A 332 -16.92 28.21 11.00
N ALA A 333 -16.62 27.34 11.96
CA ALA A 333 -15.27 27.23 12.54
C ALA A 333 -14.24 26.57 11.59
N GLY A 334 -14.68 25.64 10.74
CA GLY A 334 -13.84 24.94 9.76
C GLY A 334 -14.00 25.48 8.34
N ARG A 335 -13.31 24.83 7.39
CA ARG A 335 -13.41 25.05 5.95
C ARG A 335 -13.79 23.74 5.26
N LEU A 336 -14.76 23.80 4.38
CA LEU A 336 -15.10 22.71 3.45
C LEU A 336 -15.05 23.28 2.03
N HIS A 337 -14.08 22.86 1.27
CA HIS A 337 -13.89 23.21 -0.13
C HIS A 337 -14.08 21.97 -0.99
N VAL A 338 -14.91 22.07 -2.04
CA VAL A 338 -15.10 21.00 -3.02
C VAL A 338 -15.13 21.61 -4.39
N GLU A 339 -14.26 21.14 -5.25
CA GLU A 339 -14.20 21.54 -6.65
C GLU A 339 -14.32 20.31 -7.57
N THR A 340 -15.11 20.44 -8.65
CA THR A 340 -15.16 19.45 -9.71
C THR A 340 -15.40 20.09 -11.07
N GLY A 341 -14.64 19.69 -12.08
CA GLY A 341 -14.81 20.26 -13.43
C GLY A 341 -16.14 19.90 -14.08
N SER A 342 -16.60 18.66 -13.99
CA SER A 342 -17.82 18.22 -14.67
C SER A 342 -18.74 17.27 -13.89
N GLY A 343 -18.40 16.94 -12.68
CA GLY A 343 -19.20 16.08 -11.80
C GLY A 343 -20.22 16.84 -10.96
N GLY A 344 -21.24 16.15 -10.47
CA GLY A 344 -22.15 16.69 -9.47
C GLY A 344 -21.59 16.59 -8.06
N VAL A 345 -21.94 17.53 -7.18
CA VAL A 345 -21.57 17.51 -5.75
C VAL A 345 -22.82 17.25 -4.90
N SER A 346 -22.72 16.27 -4.00
CA SER A 346 -23.78 15.93 -3.05
C SER A 346 -23.24 15.94 -1.62
N LEU A 347 -23.75 16.85 -0.79
CA LEU A 347 -23.48 16.86 0.64
C LEU A 347 -24.67 16.28 1.39
N LEU A 348 -24.45 15.15 2.05
CA LEU A 348 -25.48 14.40 2.77
C LEU A 348 -25.33 14.64 4.28
N ALA A 349 -26.44 14.82 4.97
CA ALA A 349 -26.43 14.86 6.42
C ALA A 349 -26.52 13.41 6.95
N ALA A 350 -25.51 12.97 7.67
CA ALA A 350 -25.45 11.62 8.22
C ALA A 350 -25.32 11.63 9.74
N ASN A 351 -26.14 10.83 10.42
CA ASN A 351 -25.93 10.44 11.82
C ASN A 351 -25.03 9.20 11.83
N LEU A 352 -23.73 9.39 11.63
CA LEU A 352 -22.78 8.28 11.71
C LEU A 352 -22.57 7.90 13.19
N PRO A 353 -22.53 6.60 13.53
CA PRO A 353 -22.24 6.19 14.91
C PRO A 353 -20.83 6.68 15.29
N ALA A 354 -20.72 7.24 16.50
CA ALA A 354 -19.42 7.66 17.04
C ALA A 354 -18.41 6.50 16.97
N PRO A 355 -17.10 6.79 16.73
CA PRO A 355 -16.09 5.77 16.72
C PRO A 355 -16.13 4.99 18.02
N ALA A 356 -16.09 3.66 17.93
CA ALA A 356 -16.00 2.81 19.10
C ALA A 356 -14.71 3.20 19.84
N THR A 357 -14.85 3.94 20.93
CA THR A 357 -13.73 4.25 21.82
C THR A 357 -13.19 2.93 22.34
N GLY A 358 -12.09 2.45 21.74
CA GLY A 358 -11.39 1.28 22.20
C GLY A 358 -11.06 1.49 23.68
N LYS A 359 -11.73 0.77 24.56
CA LYS A 359 -11.34 0.72 25.96
C LYS A 359 -9.89 0.28 26.02
N ALA A 360 -9.01 1.20 26.40
CA ALA A 360 -7.65 0.86 26.77
C ALA A 360 -7.71 -0.27 27.79
N SER A 361 -7.32 -1.48 27.40
CA SER A 361 -7.14 -2.58 28.34
C SER A 361 -6.04 -2.17 29.28
N LYS A 362 -6.37 -1.96 30.58
CA LYS A 362 -5.39 -1.79 31.63
C LYS A 362 -4.44 -3.00 31.60
N PRO A 363 -3.13 -2.79 31.64
CA PRO A 363 -2.21 -3.89 31.81
C PRO A 363 -2.41 -4.47 33.23
N ARG A 364 -2.54 -5.80 33.29
CA ARG A 364 -2.40 -6.57 34.54
C ARG A 364 -0.93 -6.82 34.84
#